data_e2ab18d661d602bff76e66f384a5bf3d
#
_entry.id   e2ab18d661d602bff76e66f384a5bf3d
#
_cell.length_a   1.000
_cell.length_b   1.000
_cell.length_c   1.000
_cell.angle_alpha   90.00
_cell.angle_beta   90.00
_cell.angle_gamma   90.00
#
_symmetry.space_group_name_H-M   'P 1'
#
loop_
_entity.id
_entity.type
_entity.pdbx_description
1 polymer ?
#
loop_
_entity_poly.entity_id
_entity_poly.type
_entity_poly.pdbx_seq_one_letter_code
_entity_poly.pdbx_strand_id
1 'polypeptide(L)'
;TRSLCDWSSDVCSSDLDLHLTDIEICDLAYKLELEMNPYCGYQDPYGCGIGGFKKIEFEKGGIVKYDFLPTRFFKEYDAHLVFTGVTRNSKNVLQDVTNNIDKSLPLLKTVDDAYNALREEDYDTFLNLLNRSWQEKKNTSSIITENKSIQDIDKVLDDNESVLAHKLCGAGNGG
;
A
#
# COMPACT_ATOMS: atom_id res chain seq x y z
N THR A 1 -20.03 -4.30 5.44
CA THR A 1 -19.07 -3.75 6.40
C THR A 1 -18.39 -2.57 5.75
N ARG A 2 -18.74 -1.34 6.17
CA ARG A 2 -18.04 -0.13 5.75
C ARG A 2 -16.60 -0.21 6.28
N SER A 3 -15.62 0.10 5.43
CA SER A 3 -14.23 0.20 5.81
C SER A 3 -14.05 1.35 6.81
N LEU A 4 -13.05 1.26 7.70
CA LEU A 4 -12.69 2.37 8.59
C LEU A 4 -12.28 3.64 7.80
N CYS A 5 -11.81 3.46 6.57
CA CYS A 5 -11.48 4.55 5.66
C CYS A 5 -12.72 5.26 5.12
N ASP A 6 -13.81 4.51 4.83
CA ASP A 6 -15.09 5.10 4.42
C ASP A 6 -15.67 5.96 5.54
N TRP A 7 -15.47 5.56 6.81
CA TRP A 7 -15.99 6.31 7.95
C TRP A 7 -15.31 7.66 8.13
N SER A 8 -13.99 7.76 7.96
CA SER A 8 -13.27 9.03 8.13
C SER A 8 -13.57 10.03 7.03
N SER A 9 -13.72 9.59 5.78
CA SER A 9 -14.08 10.46 4.67
C SER A 9 -15.54 10.90 4.71
N ASP A 10 -16.47 10.03 5.11
CA ASP A 10 -17.89 10.35 5.29
C ASP A 10 -18.10 11.40 6.39
N VAL A 11 -17.42 11.26 7.54
CA VAL A 11 -17.53 12.23 8.65
C VAL A 11 -17.00 13.61 8.25
N CYS A 12 -15.92 13.68 7.48
CA CYS A 12 -15.37 14.98 7.07
C CYS A 12 -16.18 15.68 5.97
N SER A 13 -16.80 14.96 5.05
CA SER A 13 -17.45 15.56 3.88
C SER A 13 -18.96 15.72 4.04
N SER A 14 -19.69 14.75 4.60
CA SER A 14 -21.13 14.75 4.69
C SER A 14 -21.66 15.40 5.95
N ASP A 15 -21.01 15.19 7.10
CA ASP A 15 -21.52 15.70 8.37
C ASP A 15 -21.17 17.17 8.63
N LEU A 16 -20.12 17.68 7.97
CA LEU A 16 -19.69 19.07 8.08
C LEU A 16 -20.15 19.96 6.90
N ASP A 17 -20.93 19.39 5.95
CA ASP A 17 -21.39 20.07 4.73
C ASP A 17 -20.25 20.75 3.94
N LEU A 18 -19.06 20.12 3.99
CA LEU A 18 -17.87 20.58 3.26
C LEU A 18 -17.95 20.03 1.84
N HIS A 19 -18.16 20.89 0.86
CA HIS A 19 -18.13 20.54 -0.57
C HIS A 19 -16.69 20.36 -1.05
N LEU A 20 -15.98 19.36 -0.48
CA LEU A 20 -14.60 19.03 -0.84
C LEU A 20 -14.57 17.93 -1.92
N THR A 21 -13.64 18.05 -2.84
CA THR A 21 -13.30 16.99 -3.77
C THR A 21 -12.55 15.85 -3.06
N ASP A 22 -12.54 14.65 -3.64
CA ASP A 22 -11.80 13.50 -3.08
C ASP A 22 -10.31 13.83 -2.82
N ILE A 23 -9.68 14.61 -3.70
CA ILE A 23 -8.30 15.07 -3.52
C ILE A 23 -8.16 15.99 -2.32
N GLU A 24 -9.08 16.96 -2.14
CA GLU A 24 -9.03 17.86 -0.98
C GLU A 24 -9.27 17.12 0.34
N ILE A 25 -10.11 16.08 0.33
CA ILE A 25 -10.31 15.19 1.48
C ILE A 25 -9.03 14.41 1.78
N CYS A 26 -8.37 13.85 0.75
CA CYS A 26 -7.10 13.15 0.91
C CYS A 26 -6.00 14.07 1.46
N ASP A 27 -5.92 15.30 0.94
CA ASP A 27 -4.98 16.32 1.42
C ASP A 27 -5.20 16.66 2.89
N LEU A 28 -6.47 16.82 3.30
CA LEU A 28 -6.82 17.12 4.68
C LEU A 28 -6.49 15.92 5.59
N ALA A 29 -6.83 14.71 5.19
CA ALA A 29 -6.51 13.51 5.94
C ALA A 29 -4.99 13.34 6.10
N TYR A 30 -4.21 13.57 5.04
CA TYR A 30 -2.75 13.55 5.08
C TYR A 30 -2.17 14.58 6.06
N LYS A 31 -2.69 15.83 6.04
CA LYS A 31 -2.25 16.89 6.97
C LYS A 31 -2.54 16.53 8.44
N LEU A 32 -3.72 15.96 8.71
CA LEU A 32 -4.08 15.49 10.05
C LEU A 32 -3.19 14.33 10.52
N GLU A 33 -2.87 13.40 9.61
CA GLU A 33 -1.97 12.29 9.93
C GLU A 33 -0.54 12.77 10.22
N LEU A 34 -0.04 13.78 9.50
CA LEU A 34 1.28 14.38 9.74
C LEU A 34 1.43 14.95 11.17
N GLU A 35 0.37 15.52 11.74
CA GLU A 35 0.37 16.01 13.14
C GLU A 35 0.62 14.87 14.14
N MET A 36 0.16 13.66 13.83
CA MET A 36 0.31 12.48 14.69
C MET A 36 1.59 11.69 14.38
N ASN A 37 1.96 11.62 13.11
CA ASN A 37 3.09 10.85 12.61
C ASN A 37 3.84 11.60 11.50
N PRO A 38 4.95 12.30 11.83
CA PRO A 38 5.70 13.09 10.84
C PRO A 38 6.40 12.27 9.74
N TYR A 39 6.38 10.94 9.84
CA TYR A 39 6.93 10.03 8.84
C TYR A 39 5.85 9.37 7.97
N CYS A 40 4.56 9.75 8.12
CA CYS A 40 3.53 9.21 7.26
C CYS A 40 3.75 9.63 5.79
N GLY A 41 3.37 8.75 4.87
CA GLY A 41 3.39 9.01 3.44
C GLY A 41 1.99 9.27 2.90
N TYR A 42 1.90 9.55 1.62
CA TYR A 42 0.63 9.78 0.91
C TYR A 42 -0.20 8.51 0.69
N GLN A 43 0.40 7.32 0.86
CA GLN A 43 -0.21 6.05 0.44
C GLN A 43 -1.58 5.82 1.06
N ASP A 44 -1.70 5.94 2.37
CA ASP A 44 -2.93 5.56 3.09
C ASP A 44 -4.06 6.58 2.85
N PRO A 45 -3.86 7.92 3.02
CA PRO A 45 -4.90 8.89 2.73
C PRO A 45 -5.43 8.84 1.29
N TYR A 46 -4.55 8.74 0.31
CA TYR A 46 -4.96 8.72 -1.10
C TYR A 46 -5.35 7.33 -1.59
N GLY A 47 -4.75 6.29 -1.04
CA GLY A 47 -5.12 4.90 -1.35
C GLY A 47 -6.54 4.58 -0.94
N CYS A 48 -6.96 5.09 0.22
CA CYS A 48 -8.30 4.89 0.77
C CYS A 48 -9.30 5.95 0.28
N GLY A 49 -8.90 7.21 0.18
CA GLY A 49 -9.80 8.31 -0.15
C GLY A 49 -10.24 8.33 -1.62
N ILE A 50 -9.38 7.86 -2.54
CA ILE A 50 -9.76 7.68 -3.94
C ILE A 50 -10.17 6.22 -4.14
N GLY A 51 -11.42 5.94 -4.45
CA GLY A 51 -11.93 4.58 -4.67
C GLY A 51 -11.30 3.89 -5.89
N GLY A 52 -11.57 2.57 -6.04
CA GLY A 52 -11.20 1.79 -7.22
C GLY A 52 -9.77 1.23 -7.22
N PHE A 53 -9.51 0.35 -8.20
CA PHE A 53 -8.18 -0.21 -8.44
C PHE A 53 -7.40 0.74 -9.34
N LYS A 54 -6.25 1.22 -8.89
CA LYS A 54 -5.58 2.34 -9.52
C LYS A 54 -4.07 2.36 -9.27
N LYS A 55 -3.33 2.99 -10.16
CA LYS A 55 -1.98 3.50 -9.93
C LYS A 55 -2.08 4.96 -9.48
N ILE A 56 -1.34 5.35 -8.46
CA ILE A 56 -1.24 6.73 -8.00
C ILE A 56 0.23 7.17 -8.12
N GLU A 57 0.45 8.35 -8.67
CA GLU A 57 1.76 8.98 -8.78
C GLU A 57 1.78 10.28 -8.00
N PHE A 58 2.77 10.43 -7.14
CA PHE A 58 3.00 11.64 -6.35
C PHE A 58 4.21 12.38 -6.92
N GLU A 59 3.96 13.51 -7.54
CA GLU A 59 5.01 14.34 -8.12
C GLU A 59 5.51 15.39 -7.12
N LYS A 60 6.73 15.87 -7.35
CA LYS A 60 7.29 16.96 -6.56
C LYS A 60 6.40 18.20 -6.67
N GLY A 61 6.07 18.81 -5.54
CA GLY A 61 5.15 19.96 -5.48
C GLY A 61 3.71 19.59 -5.11
N GLY A 62 3.44 18.33 -4.75
CA GLY A 62 2.12 17.90 -4.27
C GLY A 62 1.12 17.59 -5.38
N ILE A 63 1.59 17.44 -6.61
CA ILE A 63 0.71 17.04 -7.73
C ILE A 63 0.46 15.54 -7.61
N VAL A 64 -0.83 15.18 -7.59
CA VAL A 64 -1.27 13.78 -7.54
C VAL A 64 -1.91 13.41 -8.87
N LYS A 65 -1.41 12.36 -9.50
CA LYS A 65 -1.99 11.76 -10.70
C LYS A 65 -2.44 10.35 -10.37
N TYR A 66 -3.55 9.91 -10.94
CA TYR A 66 -3.99 8.53 -10.81
C TYR A 66 -4.62 8.04 -12.10
N ASP A 67 -4.45 6.75 -12.35
CA ASP A 67 -5.04 6.05 -13.50
C ASP A 67 -5.72 4.77 -13.00
N PHE A 68 -6.99 4.59 -13.39
CA PHE A 68 -7.76 3.43 -13.02
C PHE A 68 -7.37 2.22 -13.86
N LEU A 69 -7.28 1.08 -13.18
CA LEU A 69 -6.95 -0.20 -13.77
C LEU A 69 -8.19 -1.09 -13.88
N PRO A 70 -8.24 -1.96 -14.89
CA PRO A 70 -9.31 -2.95 -15.00
C PRO A 70 -9.35 -3.88 -13.79
N THR A 71 -10.54 -4.18 -13.30
CA THR A 71 -10.75 -5.09 -12.17
C THR A 71 -10.84 -6.56 -12.57
N ARG A 72 -10.54 -6.89 -13.85
CA ARG A 72 -10.63 -8.25 -14.39
C ARG A 72 -9.73 -9.23 -13.64
N PHE A 73 -8.55 -8.79 -13.21
CA PHE A 73 -7.66 -9.59 -12.36
C PHE A 73 -8.40 -10.24 -11.19
N PHE A 74 -9.25 -9.50 -10.49
CA PHE A 74 -10.02 -9.98 -9.33
C PHE A 74 -11.19 -10.91 -9.68
N LYS A 75 -11.43 -11.18 -10.98
CA LYS A 75 -12.36 -12.21 -11.43
C LYS A 75 -11.66 -13.53 -11.73
N GLU A 76 -10.36 -13.51 -11.93
CA GLU A 76 -9.54 -14.66 -12.28
C GLU A 76 -8.73 -15.18 -11.08
N TYR A 77 -8.44 -14.29 -10.13
CA TYR A 77 -7.64 -14.62 -8.95
C TYR A 77 -8.32 -14.17 -7.66
N ASP A 78 -8.29 -15.02 -6.66
CA ASP A 78 -8.78 -14.71 -5.33
C ASP A 78 -7.73 -13.91 -4.56
N ALA A 79 -8.12 -12.74 -4.03
CA ALA A 79 -7.29 -11.93 -3.17
C ALA A 79 -7.74 -12.07 -1.71
N HIS A 80 -6.82 -12.43 -0.84
CA HIS A 80 -7.08 -12.60 0.59
C HIS A 80 -6.27 -11.61 1.42
N LEU A 81 -6.91 -10.96 2.39
CA LEU A 81 -6.24 -10.17 3.42
C LEU A 81 -6.17 -11.00 4.70
N VAL A 82 -4.95 -11.29 5.15
CA VAL A 82 -4.70 -12.10 6.35
C VAL A 82 -4.13 -11.21 7.44
N PHE A 83 -4.82 -11.15 8.59
CA PHE A 83 -4.31 -10.44 9.75
C PHE A 83 -3.15 -11.24 10.37
N THR A 84 -2.01 -10.57 10.56
CA THR A 84 -0.80 -11.23 11.07
C THR A 84 -0.82 -11.55 12.56
N GLY A 85 -1.81 -11.05 13.31
CA GLY A 85 -1.87 -11.18 14.76
C GLY A 85 -0.87 -10.28 15.53
N VAL A 86 -0.09 -9.47 14.80
CA VAL A 86 0.93 -8.60 15.37
C VAL A 86 0.52 -7.15 15.19
N THR A 87 0.43 -6.42 16.31
CA THR A 87 0.28 -4.95 16.29
C THR A 87 1.66 -4.29 16.41
N ARG A 88 1.85 -3.16 15.72
CA ARG A 88 3.13 -2.45 15.70
C ARG A 88 2.97 -0.94 15.78
N ASN A 89 4.07 -0.26 16.08
CA ASN A 89 4.19 1.16 15.89
C ASN A 89 4.84 1.44 14.51
N SER A 90 4.05 1.95 13.56
CA SER A 90 4.51 2.25 12.20
C SER A 90 5.60 3.32 12.14
N LYS A 91 5.65 4.23 13.12
CA LYS A 91 6.58 5.36 13.15
C LYS A 91 8.04 4.92 13.05
N ASN A 92 8.45 3.90 13.82
CA ASN A 92 9.85 3.44 13.81
C ASN A 92 10.24 2.83 12.47
N VAL A 93 9.33 2.05 11.86
CA VAL A 93 9.58 1.44 10.54
C VAL A 93 9.69 2.51 9.46
N LEU A 94 8.76 3.46 9.44
CA LEU A 94 8.75 4.55 8.46
C LEU A 94 9.97 5.46 8.59
N GLN A 95 10.40 5.74 9.81
CA GLN A 95 11.63 6.52 10.05
C GLN A 95 12.86 5.80 9.48
N ASP A 96 12.99 4.49 9.70
CA ASP A 96 14.11 3.72 9.17
C ASP A 96 14.08 3.63 7.64
N VAL A 97 12.91 3.42 7.05
CA VAL A 97 12.74 3.45 5.59
C VAL A 97 13.10 4.82 5.02
N THR A 98 12.71 5.92 5.67
CA THR A 98 13.06 7.28 5.25
C THR A 98 14.57 7.50 5.27
N ASN A 99 15.26 7.00 6.29
CA ASN A 99 16.73 7.09 6.39
C ASN A 99 17.44 6.27 5.30
N ASN A 100 16.75 5.30 4.70
CA ASN A 100 17.28 4.41 3.66
C ASN A 100 16.52 4.59 2.32
N ILE A 101 16.02 5.78 2.03
CA ILE A 101 15.10 6.02 0.91
C ILE A 101 15.64 5.56 -0.45
N ASP A 102 16.96 5.65 -0.66
CA ASP A 102 17.62 5.22 -1.89
C ASP A 102 17.41 3.72 -2.17
N LYS A 103 17.24 2.89 -1.13
CA LYS A 103 16.93 1.47 -1.27
C LYS A 103 15.52 1.21 -1.79
N SER A 104 14.65 2.23 -1.79
CA SER A 104 13.28 2.14 -2.33
C SER A 104 13.21 2.43 -3.83
N LEU A 105 14.26 2.94 -4.45
CA LEU A 105 14.27 3.27 -5.88
C LEU A 105 13.92 2.09 -6.80
N PRO A 106 14.38 0.84 -6.56
CA PRO A 106 13.96 -0.31 -7.37
C PRO A 106 12.45 -0.53 -7.38
N LEU A 107 11.75 -0.24 -6.27
CA LEU A 107 10.30 -0.38 -6.16
C LEU A 107 9.54 0.50 -7.17
N LEU A 108 10.04 1.68 -7.51
CA LEU A 108 9.40 2.57 -8.48
C LEU A 108 9.30 1.88 -9.84
N LYS A 109 10.41 1.29 -10.32
CA LYS A 109 10.41 0.55 -11.58
C LYS A 109 9.49 -0.66 -11.52
N THR A 110 9.51 -1.42 -10.43
CA THR A 110 8.65 -2.58 -10.24
C THR A 110 7.16 -2.21 -10.27
N VAL A 111 6.79 -1.03 -9.74
CA VAL A 111 5.41 -0.51 -9.83
C VAL A 111 5.02 -0.18 -11.26
N ASP A 112 5.92 0.46 -12.04
CA ASP A 112 5.65 0.77 -13.44
C ASP A 112 5.53 -0.49 -14.31
N ASP A 113 6.41 -1.46 -14.10
CA ASP A 113 6.35 -2.75 -14.79
C ASP A 113 5.05 -3.50 -14.43
N ALA A 114 4.63 -3.49 -13.15
CA ALA A 114 3.39 -4.11 -12.68
C ALA A 114 2.14 -3.43 -13.26
N TYR A 115 2.15 -2.09 -13.37
CA TYR A 115 1.08 -1.34 -14.01
C TYR A 115 0.93 -1.75 -15.49
N ASN A 116 2.03 -1.85 -16.23
CA ASN A 116 2.01 -2.26 -17.63
C ASN A 116 1.49 -3.70 -17.79
N ALA A 117 1.98 -4.65 -16.97
CA ALA A 117 1.52 -6.03 -16.98
C ALA A 117 -0.01 -6.14 -16.74
N LEU A 118 -0.56 -5.38 -15.79
CA LEU A 118 -2.00 -5.33 -15.55
C LEU A 118 -2.79 -4.76 -16.72
N ARG A 119 -2.27 -3.75 -17.42
CA ARG A 119 -2.90 -3.16 -18.60
C ARG A 119 -2.91 -4.10 -19.80
N GLU A 120 -1.87 -4.92 -19.92
CA GLU A 120 -1.72 -5.93 -20.97
C GLU A 120 -2.40 -7.26 -20.61
N GLU A 121 -3.04 -7.35 -19.44
CA GLU A 121 -3.63 -8.56 -18.88
C GLU A 121 -2.63 -9.73 -18.72
N ASP A 122 -1.34 -9.40 -18.60
CA ASP A 122 -0.26 -10.36 -18.31
C ASP A 122 -0.18 -10.57 -16.78
N TYR A 123 -1.09 -11.40 -16.28
CA TYR A 123 -1.25 -11.61 -14.84
C TYR A 123 -0.12 -12.45 -14.25
N ASP A 124 0.49 -13.33 -15.02
CA ASP A 124 1.66 -14.11 -14.55
C ASP A 124 2.85 -13.18 -14.27
N THR A 125 3.12 -12.24 -15.17
CA THR A 125 4.14 -11.22 -14.96
C THR A 125 3.78 -10.32 -13.77
N PHE A 126 2.49 -9.92 -13.63
CA PHE A 126 2.06 -9.10 -12.49
C PHE A 126 2.28 -9.82 -11.14
N LEU A 127 1.92 -11.10 -11.02
CA LEU A 127 2.12 -11.89 -9.80
C LEU A 127 3.61 -12.03 -9.45
N ASN A 128 4.46 -12.28 -10.45
CA ASN A 128 5.90 -12.31 -10.27
C ASN A 128 6.45 -10.96 -9.78
N LEU A 129 5.96 -9.85 -10.33
CA LEU A 129 6.35 -8.49 -9.91
C LEU A 129 5.83 -8.17 -8.51
N LEU A 130 4.68 -8.69 -8.12
CA LEU A 130 4.16 -8.54 -6.76
C LEU A 130 5.11 -9.21 -5.74
N ASN A 131 5.53 -10.45 -6.00
CA ASN A 131 6.52 -11.15 -5.19
C ASN A 131 7.87 -10.42 -5.17
N ARG A 132 8.34 -9.97 -6.33
CA ARG A 132 9.56 -9.15 -6.43
C ARG A 132 9.46 -7.87 -5.60
N SER A 133 8.33 -7.16 -5.66
CA SER A 133 8.12 -5.94 -4.87
C SER A 133 8.21 -6.21 -3.36
N TRP A 134 7.78 -7.39 -2.92
CA TRP A 134 7.93 -7.82 -1.54
C TRP A 134 9.38 -8.04 -1.14
N GLN A 135 10.19 -8.71 -1.99
CA GLN A 135 11.61 -8.88 -1.73
C GLN A 135 12.35 -7.53 -1.72
N GLU A 136 12.06 -6.65 -2.67
CA GLU A 136 12.63 -5.30 -2.72
C GLU A 136 12.26 -4.50 -1.46
N LYS A 137 11.01 -4.61 -0.99
CA LYS A 137 10.56 -3.95 0.24
C LYS A 137 11.32 -4.49 1.46
N LYS A 138 11.50 -5.81 1.61
CA LYS A 138 12.30 -6.39 2.69
C LYS A 138 13.73 -5.84 2.73
N ASN A 139 14.29 -5.48 1.58
CA ASN A 139 15.64 -4.92 1.48
C ASN A 139 15.73 -3.43 1.89
N THR A 140 14.59 -2.70 1.98
CA THR A 140 14.60 -1.28 2.36
C THR A 140 14.92 -1.09 3.84
N SER A 141 14.49 -2.02 4.70
CA SER A 141 14.74 -1.97 6.14
C SER A 141 14.66 -3.36 6.77
N SER A 142 15.61 -3.70 7.63
CA SER A 142 15.60 -4.95 8.39
C SER A 142 14.44 -5.05 9.39
N ILE A 143 13.90 -3.90 9.81
CA ILE A 143 12.77 -3.82 10.75
C ILE A 143 11.49 -4.40 10.14
N ILE A 144 11.34 -4.36 8.81
CA ILE A 144 10.12 -4.80 8.11
C ILE A 144 9.74 -6.25 8.42
N THR A 145 10.74 -7.12 8.60
CA THR A 145 10.55 -8.54 8.91
C THR A 145 11.27 -8.96 10.21
N GLU A 146 11.50 -8.04 11.13
CA GLU A 146 12.19 -8.33 12.39
C GLU A 146 11.37 -9.29 13.27
N ASN A 147 10.04 -9.18 13.23
CA ASN A 147 9.16 -10.01 14.04
C ASN A 147 9.15 -11.47 13.54
N LYS A 148 9.41 -12.40 14.47
CA LYS A 148 9.46 -13.84 14.18
C LYS A 148 8.14 -14.36 13.59
N SER A 149 6.99 -13.91 14.10
CA SER A 149 5.69 -14.33 13.56
C SER A 149 5.51 -13.92 12.10
N ILE A 150 6.02 -12.75 11.70
CA ILE A 150 5.99 -12.30 10.31
C ILE A 150 6.87 -13.19 9.43
N GLN A 151 8.07 -13.54 9.90
CA GLN A 151 8.96 -14.46 9.18
C GLN A 151 8.34 -15.85 9.00
N ASP A 152 7.66 -16.35 10.04
CA ASP A 152 7.01 -17.65 10.00
C ASP A 152 5.81 -17.66 9.03
N ILE A 153 5.00 -16.58 9.02
CA ILE A 153 3.90 -16.41 8.06
C ILE A 153 4.47 -16.30 6.63
N ASP A 154 5.48 -15.47 6.42
CA ASP A 154 6.14 -15.28 5.11
C ASP A 154 6.58 -16.63 4.55
N LYS A 155 7.27 -17.43 5.39
CA LYS A 155 7.72 -18.78 5.02
C LYS A 155 6.55 -19.73 4.70
N VAL A 156 5.49 -19.74 5.50
CA VAL A 156 4.32 -20.60 5.25
C VAL A 156 3.66 -20.25 3.91
N LEU A 157 3.61 -18.95 3.55
CA LEU A 157 3.07 -18.51 2.29
C LEU A 157 3.98 -18.84 1.12
N ASP A 158 5.33 -18.71 1.28
CA ASP A 158 6.31 -19.10 0.27
C ASP A 158 6.30 -20.63 0.00
N ASP A 159 6.10 -21.44 1.04
CA ASP A 159 6.09 -22.90 0.95
C ASP A 159 4.75 -23.47 0.40
N ASN A 160 3.72 -22.63 0.22
CA ASN A 160 2.38 -23.06 -0.22
C ASN A 160 2.19 -22.85 -1.72
N GLU A 161 2.19 -23.94 -2.51
CA GLU A 161 1.99 -23.90 -3.96
C GLU A 161 0.68 -23.26 -4.43
N SER A 162 -0.33 -23.14 -3.56
CA SER A 162 -1.60 -22.47 -3.90
C SER A 162 -1.51 -20.95 -3.77
N VAL A 163 -0.45 -20.42 -3.17
CA VAL A 163 -0.20 -18.98 -3.02
C VAL A 163 0.70 -18.50 -4.14
N LEU A 164 0.12 -17.88 -5.15
CA LEU A 164 0.85 -17.41 -6.33
C LEU A 164 1.71 -16.17 -6.04
N ALA A 165 1.21 -15.31 -5.16
CA ALA A 165 1.94 -14.13 -4.71
C ALA A 165 1.44 -13.65 -3.35
N HIS A 166 2.35 -13.05 -2.56
CA HIS A 166 1.99 -12.44 -1.29
C HIS A 166 2.90 -11.25 -0.96
N LYS A 167 2.44 -10.39 -0.09
CA LYS A 167 3.24 -9.29 0.48
C LYS A 167 2.62 -8.76 1.76
N LEU A 168 3.45 -8.23 2.64
CA LEU A 168 2.99 -7.52 3.82
C LEU A 168 2.55 -6.09 3.45
N CYS A 169 1.30 -5.75 3.81
CA CYS A 169 0.73 -4.42 3.55
C CYS A 169 1.20 -3.36 4.57
N GLY A 170 1.06 -2.08 4.23
CA GLY A 170 1.44 -0.95 5.08
C GLY A 170 2.94 -0.80 5.29
N ALA A 171 3.37 -0.25 6.43
CA ALA A 171 4.79 0.04 6.70
C ALA A 171 5.67 -1.21 6.85
N GLY A 172 5.11 -2.34 7.27
CA GLY A 172 5.86 -3.58 7.57
C GLY A 172 5.83 -3.93 9.06
N ASN A 173 6.42 -5.05 9.43
CA ASN A 173 6.54 -5.57 10.82
C ASN A 173 5.21 -5.83 11.55
N GLY A 174 4.13 -6.07 10.84
CA GLY A 174 2.80 -6.42 11.37
C GLY A 174 1.66 -5.65 10.72
N GLY A 175 0.41 -5.93 11.16
CA GLY A 175 -0.82 -5.33 10.68
C GLY A 175 -1.89 -6.34 10.40
#